data_7c346bef7af3f5a686bee06c02178ece
#
_entry.id   7c346bef7af3f5a686bee06c02178ece
#
_cell.length_a   1.000
_cell.length_b   1.000
_cell.length_c   1.000
_cell.angle_alpha   90.00
_cell.angle_beta   90.00
_cell.angle_gamma   90.00
#
_symmetry.space_group_name_H-M   'P 1'
#
loop_
_entity.id
_entity.type
_entity.pdbx_description
1 polymer ?
#
loop_
_entity_poly.entity_id
_entity_poly.type
_entity_poly.pdbx_seq_one_letter_code
_entity_poly.pdbx_strand_id
1 'polypeptide(L)'
;FMRISRLFADPGYSMFKIARMADVLFVTGAVYFVVKASGKLFPKEKYSREVRWLFAALAGFMPQAIFMGTYVNTDSLALLAAAMILYAWASYLREDWTWKNCILLAVGMAVCALSYYNAYGWLLCSFFFFCFTVLLCREEAFSQRVRFLFSRGAVIAAVTLVLCGWWLIRNAGLYNGDFLGRKSCAECAEKYAQKYYRP
;
A
#
# COMPACT_ATOMS: atom_id res chain seq x y z
N PHE A 1 -6.08 -3.97 -18.17
CA PHE A 1 -6.91 -5.19 -18.27
C PHE A 1 -7.70 -5.22 -19.58
N MET A 2 -8.55 -4.24 -19.90
CA MET A 2 -9.38 -4.22 -21.13
C MET A 2 -8.59 -4.42 -22.44
N ARG A 3 -7.37 -3.89 -22.58
CA ARG A 3 -6.55 -4.09 -23.78
C ARG A 3 -6.04 -5.52 -23.92
N ILE A 4 -5.70 -6.16 -22.80
CA ILE A 4 -5.19 -7.53 -22.79
C ILE A 4 -6.32 -8.54 -23.02
N SER A 5 -7.51 -8.31 -22.44
CA SER A 5 -8.66 -9.20 -22.60
C SER A 5 -9.16 -9.30 -24.05
N ARG A 6 -8.94 -8.26 -24.88
CA ARG A 6 -9.30 -8.27 -26.32
C ARG A 6 -8.50 -9.26 -27.17
N LEU A 7 -7.40 -9.81 -26.60
CA LEU A 7 -6.59 -10.83 -27.27
C LEU A 7 -7.19 -12.25 -27.15
N PHE A 8 -8.26 -12.40 -26.37
CA PHE A 8 -8.91 -13.68 -26.11
C PHE A 8 -10.27 -13.78 -26.80
N ALA A 9 -10.70 -15.02 -27.10
CA ALA A 9 -11.94 -15.29 -27.81
C ALA A 9 -13.21 -14.82 -27.06
N ASP A 10 -13.17 -14.82 -25.71
CA ASP A 10 -14.23 -14.26 -24.86
C ASP A 10 -13.63 -13.15 -23.97
N PRO A 11 -13.74 -11.86 -24.41
CA PRO A 11 -13.12 -10.75 -23.71
C PRO A 11 -13.66 -10.54 -22.29
N GLY A 12 -14.95 -10.75 -22.03
CA GLY A 12 -15.57 -10.53 -20.72
C GLY A 12 -15.06 -11.53 -19.68
N TYR A 13 -15.09 -12.81 -20.01
CA TYR A 13 -14.64 -13.87 -19.13
C TYR A 13 -13.12 -13.83 -18.90
N SER A 14 -12.36 -13.56 -19.95
CA SER A 14 -10.91 -13.41 -19.86
C SER A 14 -10.50 -12.19 -19.03
N MET A 15 -11.21 -11.07 -19.14
CA MET A 15 -10.97 -9.89 -18.30
C MET A 15 -11.15 -10.19 -16.82
N PHE A 16 -12.21 -10.91 -16.47
CA PHE A 16 -12.49 -11.30 -15.09
C PHE A 16 -11.44 -12.24 -14.52
N LYS A 17 -10.97 -13.23 -15.30
CA LYS A 17 -9.87 -14.11 -14.89
C LYS A 17 -8.58 -13.36 -14.65
N ILE A 18 -8.20 -12.45 -15.54
CA ILE A 18 -6.97 -11.65 -15.41
C ILE A 18 -7.05 -10.75 -14.17
N ALA A 19 -8.21 -10.15 -13.91
CA ALA A 19 -8.41 -9.36 -12.70
C ALA A 19 -8.22 -10.20 -11.42
N ARG A 20 -8.84 -11.39 -11.37
CA ARG A 20 -8.65 -12.32 -10.23
C ARG A 20 -7.20 -12.76 -10.04
N MET A 21 -6.48 -13.06 -11.13
CA MET A 21 -5.06 -13.38 -11.05
C MET A 21 -4.24 -12.23 -10.46
N ALA A 22 -4.59 -10.98 -10.79
CA ALA A 22 -3.94 -9.83 -10.19
C ALA A 22 -4.18 -9.74 -8.68
N ASP A 23 -5.41 -10.00 -8.22
CA ASP A 23 -5.71 -10.01 -6.78
C ASP A 23 -4.94 -11.10 -6.03
N VAL A 24 -4.84 -12.31 -6.61
CA VAL A 24 -4.00 -13.38 -6.06
C VAL A 24 -2.54 -12.95 -5.96
N LEU A 25 -1.99 -12.28 -6.98
CA LEU A 25 -0.62 -11.76 -6.96
C LEU A 25 -0.44 -10.67 -5.89
N PHE A 26 -1.40 -9.78 -5.70
CA PHE A 26 -1.35 -8.73 -4.68
C PHE A 26 -1.36 -9.33 -3.27
N VAL A 27 -2.25 -10.28 -3.00
CA VAL A 27 -2.29 -10.97 -1.70
C VAL A 27 -1.02 -11.77 -1.45
N THR A 28 -0.52 -12.48 -2.46
CA THR A 28 0.76 -13.22 -2.36
C THR A 28 1.93 -12.27 -2.07
N GLY A 29 1.96 -11.12 -2.74
CA GLY A 29 2.93 -10.06 -2.48
C GLY A 29 2.81 -9.49 -1.07
N ALA A 30 1.59 -9.30 -0.57
CA ALA A 30 1.35 -8.86 0.81
C ALA A 30 1.91 -9.86 1.83
N VAL A 31 1.60 -11.15 1.66
CA VAL A 31 2.16 -12.21 2.52
C VAL A 31 3.69 -12.23 2.46
N TYR A 32 4.27 -12.09 1.26
CA TYR A 32 5.73 -11.99 1.11
C TYR A 32 6.32 -10.85 1.94
N PHE A 33 5.75 -9.63 1.87
CA PHE A 33 6.26 -8.49 2.65
C PHE A 33 6.03 -8.65 4.15
N VAL A 34 4.92 -9.27 4.58
CA VAL A 34 4.66 -9.59 5.98
C VAL A 34 5.71 -10.58 6.50
N VAL A 35 6.04 -11.63 5.73
CA VAL A 35 7.09 -12.59 6.08
C VAL A 35 8.46 -11.90 6.14
N LYS A 36 8.76 -10.99 5.23
CA LYS A 36 9.99 -10.17 5.29
C LYS A 36 10.02 -9.27 6.52
N ALA A 37 8.89 -8.65 6.87
CA ALA A 37 8.77 -7.83 8.07
C ALA A 37 9.00 -8.66 9.34
N SER A 38 8.45 -9.87 9.40
CA SER A 38 8.67 -10.77 10.54
C SER A 38 10.15 -11.08 10.77
N GLY A 39 10.93 -11.24 9.70
CA GLY A 39 12.37 -11.45 9.79
C GLY A 39 13.14 -10.25 10.39
N LYS A 40 12.59 -9.03 10.27
CA LYS A 40 13.14 -7.82 10.90
C LYS A 40 12.65 -7.66 12.34
N LEU A 41 11.39 -7.98 12.63
CA LEU A 41 10.78 -7.87 13.95
C LEU A 41 11.27 -8.98 14.90
N PHE A 42 11.42 -10.21 14.39
CA PHE A 42 11.85 -11.39 15.14
C PHE A 42 13.23 -11.84 14.68
N PRO A 43 14.32 -11.20 15.15
CA PRO A 43 15.68 -11.55 14.74
C PRO A 43 16.05 -12.95 15.18
N LYS A 44 16.90 -13.61 14.38
CA LYS A 44 17.32 -15.00 14.59
C LYS A 44 18.04 -15.22 15.94
N GLU A 45 18.68 -14.19 16.44
CA GLU A 45 19.45 -14.20 17.68
C GLU A 45 18.54 -14.32 18.92
N LYS A 46 17.28 -13.83 18.81
CA LYS A 46 16.35 -13.78 19.94
C LYS A 46 15.17 -14.75 19.80
N TYR A 47 14.79 -15.08 18.56
CA TYR A 47 13.61 -15.88 18.28
C TYR A 47 13.94 -17.09 17.43
N SER A 48 13.34 -18.24 17.78
CA SER A 48 13.54 -19.48 17.05
C SER A 48 12.97 -19.40 15.62
N ARG A 49 13.41 -20.31 14.77
CA ARG A 49 12.92 -20.39 13.40
C ARG A 49 11.44 -20.72 13.32
N GLU A 50 10.94 -21.49 14.29
CA GLU A 50 9.55 -21.92 14.40
C GLU A 50 8.61 -20.74 14.63
N VAL A 51 8.98 -19.77 15.47
CA VAL A 51 8.19 -18.55 15.72
C VAL A 51 7.98 -17.78 14.41
N ARG A 52 9.00 -17.66 13.57
CA ARG A 52 8.90 -16.95 12.29
C ARG A 52 8.05 -17.71 11.28
N TRP A 53 8.17 -19.05 11.25
CA TRP A 53 7.31 -19.89 10.41
C TRP A 53 5.85 -19.86 10.87
N LEU A 54 5.62 -19.88 12.17
CA LEU A 54 4.28 -19.73 12.73
C LEU A 54 3.66 -18.38 12.37
N PHE A 55 4.42 -17.31 12.50
CA PHE A 55 3.97 -15.96 12.09
C PHE A 55 3.64 -15.92 10.59
N ALA A 56 4.51 -16.46 9.75
CA ALA A 56 4.31 -16.52 8.30
C ALA A 56 3.06 -17.33 7.94
N ALA A 57 2.86 -18.48 8.61
CA ALA A 57 1.69 -19.31 8.41
C ALA A 57 0.40 -18.61 8.84
N LEU A 58 0.38 -17.98 10.02
CA LEU A 58 -0.78 -17.21 10.50
C LEU A 58 -1.12 -16.07 9.55
N ALA A 59 -0.13 -15.33 9.03
CA ALA A 59 -0.35 -14.27 8.06
C ALA A 59 -0.85 -14.79 6.71
N GLY A 60 -0.26 -15.88 6.21
CA GLY A 60 -0.59 -16.44 4.89
C GLY A 60 -1.91 -17.19 4.84
N PHE A 61 -2.28 -17.84 5.95
CA PHE A 61 -3.54 -18.60 6.07
C PHE A 61 -4.65 -17.82 6.78
N MET A 62 -4.48 -16.52 6.98
CA MET A 62 -5.56 -15.68 7.50
C MET A 62 -6.77 -15.74 6.54
N PRO A 63 -7.97 -16.17 6.99
CA PRO A 63 -9.13 -16.35 6.10
C PRO A 63 -9.48 -15.10 5.31
N GLN A 64 -9.34 -13.93 5.92
CA GLN A 64 -9.60 -12.65 5.26
C GLN A 64 -8.62 -12.36 4.10
N ALA A 65 -7.33 -12.69 4.25
CA ALA A 65 -6.35 -12.54 3.20
C ALA A 65 -6.65 -13.47 2.00
N ILE A 66 -6.98 -14.73 2.29
CA ILE A 66 -7.39 -15.70 1.27
C ILE A 66 -8.65 -15.20 0.55
N PHE A 67 -9.66 -14.74 1.31
CA PHE A 67 -10.90 -14.21 0.74
C PHE A 67 -10.66 -13.04 -0.20
N MET A 68 -9.80 -12.08 0.19
CA MET A 68 -9.45 -10.93 -0.66
C MET A 68 -8.78 -11.35 -1.99
N GLY A 69 -8.06 -12.46 -2.03
CA GLY A 69 -7.47 -13.01 -3.25
C GLY A 69 -8.46 -13.75 -4.14
N THR A 70 -9.68 -14.06 -3.68
CA THR A 70 -10.62 -14.90 -4.43
C THR A 70 -11.64 -14.10 -5.25
N TYR A 71 -11.80 -12.80 -5.01
CA TYR A 71 -12.74 -11.97 -5.76
C TYR A 71 -12.08 -10.65 -6.19
N VAL A 72 -12.62 -10.05 -7.25
CA VAL A 72 -12.05 -8.81 -7.82
C VAL A 72 -12.38 -7.64 -6.93
N ASN A 73 -11.36 -7.09 -6.26
CA ASN A 73 -11.49 -5.97 -5.34
C ASN A 73 -10.20 -5.14 -5.26
N THR A 74 -10.33 -3.88 -4.95
CA THR A 74 -9.19 -2.97 -4.69
C THR A 74 -8.55 -3.17 -3.32
N ASP A 75 -9.21 -3.89 -2.40
CA ASP A 75 -8.72 -4.15 -1.05
C ASP A 75 -7.47 -5.05 -1.04
N SER A 76 -7.32 -5.96 -2.02
CA SER A 76 -6.12 -6.77 -2.21
C SER A 76 -4.88 -5.91 -2.47
N LEU A 77 -5.02 -4.85 -3.26
CA LEU A 77 -3.96 -3.88 -3.52
C LEU A 77 -3.66 -3.02 -2.28
N ALA A 78 -4.68 -2.62 -1.52
CA ALA A 78 -4.51 -1.90 -0.25
C ALA A 78 -3.78 -2.77 0.80
N LEU A 79 -4.09 -4.07 0.86
CA LEU A 79 -3.39 -5.02 1.72
C LEU A 79 -1.90 -5.13 1.36
N LEU A 80 -1.59 -5.21 0.06
CA LEU A 80 -0.20 -5.19 -0.43
C LEU A 80 0.51 -3.90 0.00
N ALA A 81 -0.13 -2.74 -0.20
CA ALA A 81 0.44 -1.45 0.18
C ALA A 81 0.74 -1.38 1.68
N ALA A 82 -0.20 -1.79 2.53
CA ALA A 82 -0.02 -1.83 3.98
C ALA A 82 1.14 -2.76 4.38
N ALA A 83 1.25 -3.93 3.75
CA ALA A 83 2.34 -4.88 4.01
C ALA A 83 3.72 -4.31 3.60
N MET A 84 3.80 -3.58 2.48
CA MET A 84 5.03 -2.89 2.05
C MET A 84 5.44 -1.79 3.04
N ILE A 85 4.47 -0.98 3.49
CA ILE A 85 4.69 0.08 4.48
C ILE A 85 5.18 -0.54 5.80
N LEU A 86 4.51 -1.58 6.30
CA LEU A 86 4.93 -2.29 7.51
C LEU A 86 6.35 -2.87 7.39
N TYR A 87 6.70 -3.41 6.23
CA TYR A 87 8.05 -3.90 5.99
C TYR A 87 9.08 -2.76 5.98
N ALA A 88 8.75 -1.58 5.42
CA ALA A 88 9.62 -0.42 5.46
C ALA A 88 9.84 0.06 6.92
N TRP A 89 8.78 0.11 7.75
CA TRP A 89 8.90 0.44 9.17
C TRP A 89 9.72 -0.59 9.95
N ALA A 90 9.48 -1.88 9.72
CA ALA A 90 10.26 -2.96 10.34
C ALA A 90 11.74 -2.90 9.93
N SER A 91 12.01 -2.53 8.68
CA SER A 91 13.39 -2.36 8.17
C SER A 91 14.07 -1.15 8.81
N TYR A 92 13.36 -0.04 9.00
CA TYR A 92 13.87 1.12 9.75
C TYR A 92 14.38 0.73 11.14
N LEU A 93 13.65 -0.10 11.88
CA LEU A 93 14.05 -0.53 13.23
C LEU A 93 15.41 -1.27 13.29
N ARG A 94 15.93 -1.73 12.16
CA ARG A 94 17.20 -2.46 12.06
C ARG A 94 18.29 -1.72 11.29
N GLU A 95 17.91 -0.95 10.28
CA GLU A 95 18.84 -0.42 9.28
C GLU A 95 18.75 1.11 9.15
N ASP A 96 17.93 1.76 9.99
CA ASP A 96 17.60 3.19 9.90
C ASP A 96 16.91 3.55 8.55
N TRP A 97 16.70 4.84 8.31
CA TRP A 97 16.16 5.37 7.05
C TRP A 97 17.23 5.42 5.96
N THR A 98 17.70 4.24 5.53
CA THR A 98 18.55 4.12 4.34
C THR A 98 17.78 4.54 3.08
N TRP A 99 18.50 4.85 1.99
CA TRP A 99 17.85 5.17 0.71
C TRP A 99 16.91 4.07 0.23
N LYS A 100 17.29 2.80 0.44
CA LYS A 100 16.45 1.64 0.08
C LYS A 100 15.15 1.63 0.87
N ASN A 101 15.20 1.89 2.18
CA ASN A 101 14.01 1.93 3.04
C ASN A 101 13.10 3.12 2.69
N CYS A 102 13.67 4.28 2.35
CA CYS A 102 12.92 5.45 1.89
C CYS A 102 12.18 5.17 0.57
N ILE A 103 12.86 4.55 -0.41
CA ILE A 103 12.25 4.17 -1.69
C ILE A 103 11.16 3.11 -1.47
N LEU A 104 11.41 2.11 -0.64
CA LEU A 104 10.41 1.08 -0.31
C LEU A 104 9.17 1.71 0.32
N LEU A 105 9.34 2.62 1.28
CA LEU A 105 8.23 3.37 1.89
C LEU A 105 7.48 4.18 0.84
N ALA A 106 8.20 4.90 -0.02
CA ALA A 106 7.61 5.72 -1.07
C ALA A 106 6.79 4.90 -2.07
N VAL A 107 7.29 3.73 -2.49
CA VAL A 107 6.54 2.81 -3.36
C VAL A 107 5.30 2.27 -2.65
N GLY A 108 5.42 1.84 -1.39
CA GLY A 108 4.28 1.42 -0.58
C GLY A 108 3.21 2.51 -0.45
N MET A 109 3.62 3.76 -0.19
CA MET A 109 2.73 4.92 -0.14
C MET A 109 2.06 5.20 -1.49
N ALA A 110 2.80 5.11 -2.60
CA ALA A 110 2.25 5.30 -3.93
C ALA A 110 1.20 4.23 -4.29
N VAL A 111 1.48 2.96 -4.00
CA VAL A 111 0.52 1.85 -4.18
C VAL A 111 -0.71 2.07 -3.30
N CYS A 112 -0.53 2.53 -2.06
CA CYS A 112 -1.62 2.88 -1.15
C CYS A 112 -2.49 4.02 -1.71
N ALA A 113 -1.87 5.08 -2.24
CA ALA A 113 -2.58 6.20 -2.85
C ALA A 113 -3.40 5.80 -4.10
N LEU A 114 -2.92 4.80 -4.84
CA LEU A 114 -3.59 4.25 -6.03
C LEU A 114 -4.63 3.18 -5.73
N SER A 115 -4.69 2.66 -4.50
CA SER A 115 -5.59 1.56 -4.15
C SER A 115 -7.00 2.03 -3.81
N TYR A 116 -7.21 2.51 -2.61
CA TYR A 116 -8.52 2.86 -2.09
C TYR A 116 -8.42 3.94 -1.02
N TYR A 117 -9.31 4.92 -1.05
CA TYR A 117 -9.24 6.07 -0.14
C TYR A 117 -9.33 5.70 1.36
N ASN A 118 -9.98 4.58 1.72
CA ASN A 118 -10.02 4.11 3.11
C ASN A 118 -8.63 3.70 3.63
N ALA A 119 -7.71 3.35 2.73
CA ALA A 119 -6.33 3.01 3.09
C ALA A 119 -5.45 4.25 3.34
N TYR A 120 -5.93 5.46 3.09
CA TYR A 120 -5.13 6.70 3.23
C TYR A 120 -4.68 6.98 4.66
N GLY A 121 -5.30 6.34 5.67
CA GLY A 121 -4.78 6.32 7.02
C GLY A 121 -3.33 5.85 7.11
N TRP A 122 -2.92 4.89 6.27
CA TRP A 122 -1.54 4.42 6.18
C TRP A 122 -0.56 5.49 5.69
N LEU A 123 -1.00 6.39 4.82
CA LEU A 123 -0.19 7.52 4.34
C LEU A 123 0.08 8.49 5.49
N LEU A 124 -0.96 8.86 6.24
CA LEU A 124 -0.83 9.72 7.41
C LEU A 124 0.05 9.08 8.49
N CYS A 125 -0.21 7.82 8.82
CA CYS A 125 0.61 7.08 9.78
C CYS A 125 2.07 7.02 9.34
N SER A 126 2.35 6.81 8.04
CA SER A 126 3.72 6.77 7.51
C SER A 126 4.41 8.12 7.62
N PHE A 127 3.70 9.20 7.32
CA PHE A 127 4.24 10.55 7.48
C PHE A 127 4.60 10.84 8.94
N PHE A 128 3.67 10.61 9.87
CA PHE A 128 3.92 10.84 11.30
C PHE A 128 5.01 9.92 11.85
N PHE A 129 5.01 8.64 11.46
CA PHE A 129 6.05 7.70 11.89
C PHE A 129 7.43 8.12 11.41
N PHE A 130 7.56 8.55 10.15
CA PHE A 130 8.82 9.07 9.61
C PHE A 130 9.27 10.33 10.34
N CYS A 131 8.40 11.32 10.51
CA CYS A 131 8.71 12.55 11.25
C CYS A 131 9.11 12.28 12.70
N PHE A 132 8.34 11.46 13.40
CA PHE A 132 8.59 11.07 14.78
C PHE A 132 9.96 10.40 14.94
N THR A 133 10.23 9.40 14.11
CA THR A 133 11.49 8.64 14.20
C THR A 133 12.70 9.50 13.87
N VAL A 134 12.60 10.41 12.91
CA VAL A 134 13.71 11.31 12.54
C VAL A 134 13.91 12.42 13.56
N LEU A 135 12.85 13.03 14.08
CA LEU A 135 12.97 14.20 14.97
C LEU A 135 13.19 13.82 16.44
N LEU A 136 12.61 12.72 16.91
CA LEU A 136 12.61 12.35 18.33
C LEU A 136 13.52 11.16 18.67
N CYS A 137 13.70 10.20 17.74
CA CYS A 137 14.47 8.99 18.05
C CYS A 137 15.95 9.07 17.65
N ARG A 138 16.41 10.12 16.96
CA ARG A 138 17.81 10.31 16.59
C ARG A 138 18.54 11.14 17.64
N GLU A 139 19.78 10.78 17.95
CA GLU A 139 20.63 11.48 18.96
C GLU A 139 21.43 12.66 18.39
N GLU A 140 21.34 12.91 17.08
CA GLU A 140 22.06 13.96 16.38
C GLU A 140 21.55 15.37 16.76
N ALA A 141 22.33 16.42 16.46
CA ALA A 141 21.92 17.81 16.66
C ALA A 141 20.63 18.13 15.86
N PHE A 142 19.77 18.98 16.41
CA PHE A 142 18.45 19.28 15.81
C PHE A 142 18.55 19.75 14.35
N SER A 143 19.56 20.57 14.02
CA SER A 143 19.78 21.04 12.64
C SER A 143 20.10 19.89 11.67
N GLN A 144 20.82 18.86 12.12
CA GLN A 144 21.12 17.67 11.31
C GLN A 144 19.90 16.81 11.13
N ARG A 145 19.06 16.63 12.16
CA ARG A 145 17.78 15.90 12.06
C ARG A 145 16.85 16.57 11.05
N VAL A 146 16.73 17.90 11.11
CA VAL A 146 15.92 18.66 10.16
C VAL A 146 16.43 18.52 8.72
N ARG A 147 17.74 18.64 8.52
CA ARG A 147 18.37 18.41 7.20
C ARG A 147 18.11 16.99 6.67
N PHE A 148 18.23 16.00 7.54
CA PHE A 148 17.95 14.60 7.20
C PHE A 148 16.46 14.39 6.84
N LEU A 149 15.55 14.97 7.64
CA LEU A 149 14.11 14.93 7.40
C LEU A 149 13.77 15.46 6.00
N PHE A 150 14.28 16.64 5.65
CA PHE A 150 14.02 17.24 4.34
C PHE A 150 14.66 16.44 3.21
N SER A 151 15.90 15.97 3.37
CA SER A 151 16.60 15.20 2.34
C SER A 151 15.89 13.87 2.03
N ARG A 152 15.59 13.05 3.06
CA ARG A 152 14.93 11.76 2.89
C ARG A 152 13.44 11.92 2.60
N GLY A 153 12.78 12.87 3.27
CA GLY A 153 11.37 13.19 3.05
C GLY A 153 11.09 13.70 1.65
N ALA A 154 11.98 14.53 1.08
CA ALA A 154 11.84 14.98 -0.30
C ALA A 154 11.90 13.80 -1.30
N VAL A 155 12.78 12.83 -1.07
CA VAL A 155 12.85 11.62 -1.92
C VAL A 155 11.59 10.77 -1.78
N ILE A 156 11.12 10.54 -0.54
CA ILE A 156 9.87 9.81 -0.32
C ILE A 156 8.71 10.51 -1.04
N ALA A 157 8.56 11.82 -0.87
CA ALA A 157 7.51 12.61 -1.50
C ALA A 157 7.63 12.59 -3.04
N ALA A 158 8.83 12.84 -3.58
CA ALA A 158 9.07 12.86 -5.01
C ALA A 158 8.75 11.52 -5.67
N VAL A 159 9.25 10.40 -5.14
CA VAL A 159 8.98 9.07 -5.68
C VAL A 159 7.50 8.73 -5.58
N THR A 160 6.86 9.03 -4.45
CA THR A 160 5.41 8.81 -4.28
C THR A 160 4.63 9.61 -5.32
N LEU A 161 4.91 10.91 -5.48
CA LEU A 161 4.21 11.78 -6.44
C LEU A 161 4.46 11.39 -7.89
N VAL A 162 5.66 10.98 -8.25
CA VAL A 162 5.96 10.50 -9.61
C VAL A 162 5.16 9.25 -9.93
N LEU A 163 5.03 8.33 -8.97
CA LEU A 163 4.31 7.07 -9.19
C LEU A 163 2.79 7.21 -9.16
N CYS A 164 2.22 8.08 -8.32
CA CYS A 164 0.76 8.23 -8.20
C CYS A 164 0.21 9.54 -8.76
N GLY A 165 1.03 10.58 -8.94
CA GLY A 165 0.58 11.92 -9.32
C GLY A 165 -0.10 11.99 -10.69
N TRP A 166 0.34 11.18 -11.65
CA TRP A 166 -0.30 11.08 -12.96
C TRP A 166 -1.79 10.69 -12.86
N TRP A 167 -2.13 9.82 -11.87
CA TRP A 167 -3.50 9.41 -11.61
C TRP A 167 -4.35 10.58 -11.10
N LEU A 168 -3.81 11.37 -10.17
CA LEU A 168 -4.47 12.55 -9.62
C LEU A 168 -4.71 13.60 -10.70
N ILE A 169 -3.70 13.87 -11.55
CA ILE A 169 -3.81 14.81 -12.69
C ILE A 169 -4.87 14.32 -13.68
N ARG A 170 -4.82 13.04 -14.04
CA ARG A 170 -5.81 12.43 -14.93
C ARG A 170 -7.25 12.58 -14.37
N ASN A 171 -7.45 12.29 -13.08
CA ASN A 171 -8.76 12.42 -12.45
C ASN A 171 -9.23 13.89 -12.42
N ALA A 172 -8.36 14.82 -12.09
CA ALA A 172 -8.68 16.24 -12.13
C ALA A 172 -9.17 16.68 -13.54
N GLY A 173 -8.53 16.20 -14.60
CA GLY A 173 -8.92 16.49 -15.97
C GLY A 173 -10.22 15.82 -16.42
N LEU A 174 -10.50 14.59 -15.96
CA LEU A 174 -11.68 13.84 -16.35
C LEU A 174 -12.94 14.18 -15.53
N TYR A 175 -12.75 14.56 -14.26
CA TYR A 175 -13.85 14.75 -13.29
C TYR A 175 -13.93 16.20 -12.78
N ASN A 176 -13.66 17.19 -13.65
CA ASN A 176 -13.82 18.62 -13.34
C ASN A 176 -13.20 19.04 -12.01
N GLY A 177 -11.94 18.63 -11.77
CA GLY A 177 -11.19 18.97 -10.56
C GLY A 177 -11.36 17.99 -9.39
N ASP A 178 -12.12 16.92 -9.53
CA ASP A 178 -12.26 15.87 -8.52
C ASP A 178 -11.10 14.85 -8.60
N PHE A 179 -9.91 15.26 -8.09
CA PHE A 179 -8.71 14.40 -8.22
C PHE A 179 -8.81 13.08 -7.47
N LEU A 180 -9.67 12.98 -6.45
CA LEU A 180 -9.88 11.73 -5.69
C LEU A 180 -11.06 10.91 -6.20
N GLY A 181 -11.87 11.46 -7.12
CA GLY A 181 -13.08 10.81 -7.63
C GLY A 181 -14.22 10.70 -6.59
N ARG A 182 -14.13 11.43 -5.47
CA ARG A 182 -15.10 11.31 -4.37
C ARG A 182 -16.49 11.84 -4.73
N LYS A 183 -16.55 12.97 -5.44
CA LYS A 183 -17.82 13.54 -5.91
C LYS A 183 -18.48 12.61 -6.90
N SER A 184 -17.72 12.14 -7.88
CA SER A 184 -18.21 11.19 -8.89
C SER A 184 -18.68 9.87 -8.28
N CYS A 185 -17.96 9.34 -7.27
CA CYS A 185 -18.40 8.17 -6.51
C CYS A 185 -19.69 8.42 -5.73
N ALA A 186 -19.82 9.58 -5.08
CA ALA A 186 -21.03 9.94 -4.32
C ALA A 186 -22.25 10.08 -5.26
N GLU A 187 -22.09 10.75 -6.40
CA GLU A 187 -23.12 10.88 -7.43
C GLU A 187 -23.56 9.53 -8.01
N CYS A 188 -22.61 8.64 -8.30
CA CYS A 188 -22.90 7.27 -8.73
C CYS A 188 -23.63 6.48 -7.64
N ALA A 189 -23.19 6.57 -6.39
CA ALA A 189 -23.83 5.89 -5.27
C ALA A 189 -25.28 6.40 -5.08
N GLU A 190 -25.50 7.71 -5.17
CA GLU A 190 -26.81 8.30 -5.06
C GLU A 190 -27.76 7.88 -6.21
N LYS A 191 -27.21 7.83 -7.44
CA LYS A 191 -27.96 7.45 -8.64
C LYS A 191 -28.36 5.98 -8.67
N TYR A 192 -27.48 5.08 -8.19
CA TYR A 192 -27.63 3.63 -8.32
C TYR A 192 -27.88 2.91 -7.00
N ALA A 193 -27.82 3.60 -5.83
CA ALA A 193 -28.18 2.99 -4.56
C ALA A 193 -29.66 2.59 -4.54
N GLN A 194 -29.92 1.34 -4.19
CA GLN A 194 -31.30 0.88 -4.01
C GLN A 194 -31.95 1.66 -2.86
N LYS A 195 -33.19 2.13 -3.07
CA LYS A 195 -33.97 2.96 -2.10
C LYS A 195 -34.08 2.33 -0.69
N TYR A 196 -33.91 1.01 -0.57
CA TYR A 196 -34.04 0.25 0.68
C TYR A 196 -32.86 0.40 1.66
N TYR A 197 -31.75 0.99 1.25
CA TYR A 197 -30.54 1.12 2.08
C TYR A 197 -30.21 2.58 2.46
N ARG A 198 -31.15 3.48 2.34
CA ARG A 198 -30.99 4.83 2.92
C ARG A 198 -31.36 4.78 4.39
N PRO A 199 -30.42 5.01 5.33
CA PRO A 199 -30.77 5.17 6.74
C PRO A 199 -31.66 6.38 6.96
#